data_6d9395c15036c2b0c34dbbfcbdb02f0c
#
_entry.id   6d9395c15036c2b0c34dbbfcbdb02f0c
#
_cell.length_a   1.000
_cell.length_b   1.000
_cell.length_c   1.000
_cell.angle_alpha   90.00
_cell.angle_beta   90.00
_cell.angle_gamma   90.00
#
_symmetry.space_group_name_H-M   'P 1'
#
loop_
_entity.id
_entity.type
_entity.pdbx_description
1 polymer ?
#
loop_
_entity_poly.entity_id
_entity_poly.type
_entity_poly.pdbx_seq_one_letter_code
_entity_poly.pdbx_strand_id
1 'polypeptide(L)'
;VAKGLRMSQQLDVVGIGNAIVDVIADTSDEQIARLALHKGAMALIDASTADSLYEQMAPAVEVSGGSVANSMAAIASLGGTAGYIGKVRADQLGQVFSHDIRAAGVEFTSRRSESGPSTARCLILVTPDGQRTMNTYLGACVELGPEDIDEALIARSKVVYLEGYLWDPPRAKEAMLKAANLAHKHGGRVALSLSDAFCVGRHRTEFNRLIEGHVDIL
;
A
#
# COMPACT_ATOMS: atom_id res chain seq x y z
N VAL A 1 -8.39 40.38 -12.10
CA VAL A 1 -8.21 39.84 -10.75
C VAL A 1 -7.44 38.57 -10.93
N ALA A 2 -6.11 38.61 -10.67
CA ALA A 2 -5.23 37.46 -10.74
C ALA A 2 -5.67 36.45 -9.67
N LYS A 3 -6.11 35.24 -10.09
CA LYS A 3 -6.18 34.07 -9.19
C LYS A 3 -4.76 33.79 -8.69
N GLY A 4 -4.46 34.16 -7.44
CA GLY A 4 -3.21 33.80 -6.80
C GLY A 4 -3.02 32.30 -6.94
N LEU A 5 -1.89 31.87 -7.52
CA LEU A 5 -1.43 30.50 -7.42
C LEU A 5 -1.39 30.15 -5.92
N ARG A 6 -2.32 29.30 -5.46
CA ARG A 6 -2.15 28.67 -4.14
C ARG A 6 -0.84 27.90 -4.24
N MET A 7 0.18 28.34 -3.51
CA MET A 7 1.35 27.51 -3.27
C MET A 7 0.83 26.19 -2.75
N SER A 8 1.15 25.07 -3.45
CA SER A 8 0.73 23.75 -3.02
C SER A 8 1.33 23.50 -1.63
N GLN A 9 0.50 23.06 -0.69
CA GLN A 9 0.92 22.78 0.68
C GLN A 9 2.07 21.77 0.67
N GLN A 10 3.13 22.04 1.44
CA GLN A 10 4.23 21.09 1.63
C GLN A 10 3.73 19.88 2.41
N LEU A 11 4.11 18.68 1.99
CA LEU A 11 3.79 17.43 2.67
C LEU A 11 4.96 17.00 3.57
N ASP A 12 4.63 16.47 4.73
CA ASP A 12 5.64 15.89 5.63
C ASP A 12 6.16 14.58 5.04
N VAL A 13 5.26 13.72 4.55
CA VAL A 13 5.61 12.43 3.97
C VAL A 13 4.75 12.12 2.76
N VAL A 14 5.36 11.50 1.74
CA VAL A 14 4.65 10.78 0.67
C VAL A 14 5.01 9.31 0.75
N GLY A 15 4.01 8.46 0.97
CA GLY A 15 4.17 7.01 1.00
C GLY A 15 3.98 6.38 -0.39
N ILE A 16 4.77 5.35 -0.70
CA ILE A 16 4.62 4.54 -1.91
C ILE A 16 4.50 3.08 -1.47
N GLY A 17 3.36 2.44 -1.77
CA GLY A 17 3.08 1.11 -1.24
C GLY A 17 1.94 0.38 -1.96
N ASN A 18 1.65 -0.82 -1.50
CA ASN A 18 0.53 -1.62 -1.97
C ASN A 18 -0.80 -1.01 -1.50
N ALA A 19 -1.62 -0.55 -2.45
CA ALA A 19 -2.96 -0.03 -2.20
C ALA A 19 -3.94 -1.21 -2.06
N ILE A 20 -4.17 -1.66 -0.83
CA ILE A 20 -4.96 -2.86 -0.51
C ILE A 20 -6.23 -2.44 0.21
N VAL A 21 -7.36 -3.09 -0.08
CA VAL A 21 -8.56 -3.00 0.74
C VAL A 21 -8.56 -4.16 1.73
N ASP A 22 -8.60 -3.84 3.01
CA ASP A 22 -8.78 -4.84 4.06
C ASP A 22 -10.29 -5.17 4.18
N VAL A 23 -10.61 -6.45 4.03
CA VAL A 23 -11.96 -7.02 4.14
C VAL A 23 -11.98 -7.85 5.42
N ILE A 24 -12.57 -7.30 6.48
CA ILE A 24 -12.45 -7.81 7.84
C ILE A 24 -13.76 -8.47 8.26
N ALA A 25 -13.71 -9.74 8.65
CA ALA A 25 -14.87 -10.47 9.19
C ALA A 25 -14.49 -11.28 10.42
N ASP A 26 -15.45 -11.40 11.34
CA ASP A 26 -15.35 -12.34 12.45
C ASP A 26 -15.49 -13.78 11.93
N THR A 27 -14.80 -14.71 12.58
CA THR A 27 -14.82 -16.13 12.23
C THR A 27 -14.63 -17.01 13.46
N SER A 28 -14.82 -18.33 13.32
CA SER A 28 -14.49 -19.29 14.36
C SER A 28 -13.27 -20.13 14.00
N ASP A 29 -12.68 -20.81 15.01
CA ASP A 29 -11.58 -21.75 14.79
C ASP A 29 -11.98 -22.91 13.88
N GLU A 30 -13.25 -23.38 14.00
CA GLU A 30 -13.78 -24.44 13.13
C GLU A 30 -13.87 -23.96 11.68
N GLN A 31 -14.22 -22.70 11.44
CA GLN A 31 -14.26 -22.13 10.09
C GLN A 31 -12.84 -22.02 9.50
N ILE A 32 -11.86 -21.57 10.27
CA ILE A 32 -10.44 -21.53 9.86
C ILE A 32 -9.96 -22.93 9.45
N ALA A 33 -10.26 -23.94 10.26
CA ALA A 33 -9.91 -25.34 9.97
C ALA A 33 -10.62 -25.86 8.72
N ARG A 34 -11.93 -25.58 8.56
CA ARG A 34 -12.72 -25.98 7.38
C ARG A 34 -12.19 -25.39 6.09
N LEU A 35 -11.71 -24.15 6.14
CA LEU A 35 -11.11 -23.44 5.02
C LEU A 35 -9.64 -23.84 4.77
N ALA A 36 -9.09 -24.75 5.59
CA ALA A 36 -7.69 -25.17 5.55
C ALA A 36 -6.68 -24.00 5.62
N LEU A 37 -7.02 -22.95 6.37
CA LEU A 37 -6.17 -21.79 6.56
C LEU A 37 -5.25 -21.97 7.77
N HIS A 38 -4.09 -21.33 7.75
CA HIS A 38 -3.17 -21.29 8.88
C HIS A 38 -3.52 -20.11 9.80
N LYS A 39 -4.15 -20.41 10.95
CA LYS A 39 -4.56 -19.40 11.93
C LYS A 39 -3.40 -18.46 12.29
N GLY A 40 -3.68 -17.16 12.28
CA GLY A 40 -2.73 -16.12 12.67
C GLY A 40 -1.61 -15.85 11.67
N ALA A 41 -1.61 -16.55 10.51
CA ALA A 41 -0.61 -16.34 9.46
C ALA A 41 -1.12 -15.41 8.34
N MET A 42 -0.18 -14.90 7.55
CA MET A 42 -0.44 -14.22 6.28
C MET A 42 -0.06 -15.16 5.13
N ALA A 43 -0.94 -15.24 4.14
CA ALA A 43 -0.69 -15.97 2.90
C ALA A 43 -1.00 -15.09 1.69
N LEU A 44 -0.19 -15.18 0.64
CA LEU A 44 -0.52 -14.64 -0.67
C LEU A 44 -1.38 -15.65 -1.42
N ILE A 45 -2.48 -15.17 -2.00
CA ILE A 45 -3.44 -15.99 -2.74
C ILE A 45 -3.69 -15.40 -4.13
N ASP A 46 -4.17 -16.21 -5.05
CA ASP A 46 -4.60 -15.77 -6.37
C ASP A 46 -6.03 -15.21 -6.38
N ALA A 47 -6.46 -14.66 -7.53
CA ALA A 47 -7.77 -14.05 -7.67
C ALA A 47 -8.90 -15.05 -7.42
N SER A 48 -8.81 -16.27 -7.95
CA SER A 48 -9.86 -17.29 -7.82
C SER A 48 -10.03 -17.77 -6.40
N THR A 49 -8.92 -17.94 -5.67
CA THR A 49 -8.92 -18.28 -4.25
C THR A 49 -9.51 -17.14 -3.43
N ALA A 50 -9.17 -15.87 -3.76
CA ALA A 50 -9.74 -14.71 -3.09
C ALA A 50 -11.25 -14.59 -3.30
N ASP A 51 -11.75 -14.83 -4.51
CA ASP A 51 -13.20 -14.83 -4.80
C ASP A 51 -13.91 -15.93 -4.01
N SER A 52 -13.40 -17.17 -4.06
CA SER A 52 -13.98 -18.30 -3.33
C SER A 52 -13.97 -18.13 -1.82
N LEU A 53 -12.91 -17.51 -1.27
CA LEU A 53 -12.82 -17.24 0.17
C LEU A 53 -13.80 -16.13 0.57
N TYR A 54 -13.90 -15.06 -0.22
CA TYR A 54 -14.83 -13.96 0.03
C TYR A 54 -16.29 -14.43 0.11
N GLU A 55 -16.71 -15.33 -0.77
CA GLU A 55 -18.06 -15.93 -0.77
C GLU A 55 -18.38 -16.73 0.50
N GLN A 56 -17.34 -17.19 1.20
CA GLN A 56 -17.47 -18.02 2.41
C GLN A 56 -17.29 -17.22 3.72
N MET A 57 -16.97 -15.92 3.61
CA MET A 57 -16.84 -15.05 4.77
C MET A 57 -18.22 -14.65 5.34
N ALA A 58 -18.26 -14.37 6.63
CA ALA A 58 -19.38 -13.67 7.26
C ALA A 58 -19.49 -12.22 6.73
N PRO A 59 -20.54 -11.47 7.04
CA PRO A 59 -20.61 -10.04 6.73
C PRO A 59 -19.34 -9.33 7.18
N ALA A 60 -18.74 -8.57 6.26
CA ALA A 60 -17.42 -7.99 6.44
C ALA A 60 -17.45 -6.46 6.37
N VAL A 61 -16.44 -5.83 6.96
CA VAL A 61 -16.15 -4.40 6.83
C VAL A 61 -15.01 -4.22 5.83
N GLU A 62 -15.22 -3.35 4.85
CA GLU A 62 -14.22 -2.98 3.84
C GLU A 62 -13.63 -1.61 4.18
N VAL A 63 -12.31 -1.52 4.33
CA VAL A 63 -11.59 -0.28 4.62
C VAL A 63 -10.29 -0.21 3.83
N SER A 64 -9.79 1.00 3.58
CA SER A 64 -8.45 1.14 3.01
C SER A 64 -7.40 0.57 3.96
N GLY A 65 -6.46 -0.21 3.43
CA GLY A 65 -5.39 -0.87 4.16
C GLY A 65 -4.08 -0.83 3.39
N GLY A 66 -3.16 -1.69 3.77
CA GLY A 66 -1.79 -1.71 3.28
C GLY A 66 -0.83 -1.01 4.25
N SER A 67 0.37 -1.56 4.39
CA SER A 67 1.36 -1.16 5.42
C SER A 67 1.68 0.33 5.38
N VAL A 68 2.10 0.85 4.21
CA VAL A 68 2.45 2.28 4.06
C VAL A 68 1.21 3.16 4.04
N ALA A 69 0.09 2.72 3.44
CA ALA A 69 -1.15 3.49 3.46
C ALA A 69 -1.65 3.73 4.89
N ASN A 70 -1.60 2.70 5.75
CA ASN A 70 -1.92 2.81 7.17
C ASN A 70 -0.97 3.78 7.90
N SER A 71 0.33 3.78 7.54
CA SER A 71 1.29 4.75 8.09
C SER A 71 0.94 6.18 7.68
N MET A 72 0.52 6.41 6.43
CA MET A 72 0.09 7.74 5.97
C MET A 72 -1.17 8.20 6.69
N ALA A 73 -2.15 7.32 6.86
CA ALA A 73 -3.37 7.61 7.62
C ALA A 73 -3.05 7.94 9.10
N ALA A 74 -2.11 7.21 9.71
CA ALA A 74 -1.65 7.50 11.08
C ALA A 74 -0.97 8.87 11.18
N ILE A 75 -0.09 9.24 10.25
CA ILE A 75 0.55 10.56 10.20
C ILE A 75 -0.51 11.66 10.09
N ALA A 76 -1.50 11.49 9.20
CA ALA A 76 -2.58 12.46 9.05
C ALA A 76 -3.42 12.58 10.33
N SER A 77 -3.73 11.49 11.00
CA SER A 77 -4.48 11.48 12.27
C SER A 77 -3.74 12.17 13.43
N LEU A 78 -2.41 12.19 13.38
CA LEU A 78 -1.54 12.88 14.33
C LEU A 78 -1.31 14.35 13.98
N GLY A 79 -1.98 14.87 12.93
CA GLY A 79 -1.89 16.26 12.51
C GLY A 79 -0.77 16.57 11.51
N GLY A 80 -0.05 15.55 11.02
CA GLY A 80 0.90 15.68 9.91
C GLY A 80 0.21 15.77 8.55
N THR A 81 0.96 16.12 7.52
CA THR A 81 0.48 16.18 6.13
C THR A 81 1.06 15.04 5.31
N ALA A 82 0.19 14.16 4.79
CA ALA A 82 0.61 12.96 4.09
C ALA A 82 0.02 12.86 2.68
N GLY A 83 0.81 12.34 1.75
CA GLY A 83 0.37 11.90 0.44
C GLY A 83 0.63 10.41 0.24
N TYR A 84 -0.05 9.80 -0.72
CA TYR A 84 0.13 8.39 -1.02
C TYR A 84 0.12 8.12 -2.53
N ILE A 85 1.03 7.27 -2.98
CA ILE A 85 1.11 6.75 -4.34
C ILE A 85 0.94 5.23 -4.27
N GLY A 86 -0.06 4.72 -4.96
CA GLY A 86 -0.35 3.30 -5.06
C GLY A 86 -1.29 3.03 -6.23
N LYS A 87 -1.41 1.79 -6.66
CA LYS A 87 -2.22 1.43 -7.83
C LYS A 87 -3.46 0.65 -7.44
N VAL A 88 -4.62 1.15 -7.87
CA VAL A 88 -5.92 0.50 -7.75
C VAL A 88 -6.60 0.42 -9.11
N ARG A 89 -7.54 -0.50 -9.28
CA ARG A 89 -8.40 -0.62 -10.46
C ARG A 89 -9.59 0.34 -10.38
N ALA A 90 -10.18 0.68 -11.52
CA ALA A 90 -11.45 1.39 -11.61
C ALA A 90 -12.63 0.42 -11.33
N ASP A 91 -12.62 -0.22 -10.16
CA ASP A 91 -13.62 -1.13 -9.63
C ASP A 91 -14.16 -0.64 -8.28
N GLN A 92 -15.08 -1.41 -7.68
CA GLN A 92 -15.72 -1.06 -6.41
C GLN A 92 -14.67 -0.90 -5.29
N LEU A 93 -13.75 -1.86 -5.13
CA LEU A 93 -12.73 -1.80 -4.09
C LEU A 93 -11.74 -0.64 -4.31
N GLY A 94 -11.42 -0.31 -5.57
CA GLY A 94 -10.63 0.88 -5.90
C GLY A 94 -11.34 2.18 -5.55
N GLN A 95 -12.68 2.21 -5.60
CA GLN A 95 -13.47 3.34 -5.10
C GLN A 95 -13.44 3.41 -3.57
N VAL A 96 -13.62 2.28 -2.87
CA VAL A 96 -13.52 2.19 -1.41
C VAL A 96 -12.16 2.70 -0.96
N PHE A 97 -11.07 2.14 -1.48
CA PHE A 97 -9.71 2.57 -1.14
C PHE A 97 -9.52 4.09 -1.33
N SER A 98 -9.90 4.58 -2.51
CA SER A 98 -9.70 5.99 -2.87
C SER A 98 -10.52 6.95 -2.01
N HIS A 99 -11.72 6.53 -1.60
CA HIS A 99 -12.58 7.30 -0.70
C HIS A 99 -12.00 7.34 0.71
N ASP A 100 -11.69 6.17 1.27
CA ASP A 100 -11.30 6.05 2.68
C ASP A 100 -9.96 6.71 2.98
N ILE A 101 -8.95 6.48 2.11
CA ILE A 101 -7.63 7.08 2.34
C ILE A 101 -7.69 8.61 2.29
N ARG A 102 -8.56 9.18 1.43
CA ARG A 102 -8.80 10.64 1.40
C ARG A 102 -9.60 11.11 2.62
N ALA A 103 -10.57 10.33 3.06
CA ALA A 103 -11.34 10.62 4.28
C ALA A 103 -10.45 10.60 5.53
N ALA A 104 -9.40 9.77 5.54
CA ALA A 104 -8.35 9.77 6.56
C ALA A 104 -7.40 10.99 6.49
N GLY A 105 -7.58 11.90 5.52
CA GLY A 105 -6.79 13.12 5.38
C GLY A 105 -5.51 12.97 4.56
N VAL A 106 -5.35 11.87 3.83
CA VAL A 106 -4.19 11.62 2.96
C VAL A 106 -4.48 12.09 1.54
N GLU A 107 -3.55 12.83 0.94
CA GLU A 107 -3.65 13.22 -0.47
C GLU A 107 -3.39 12.00 -1.36
N PHE A 108 -4.41 11.57 -2.11
CA PHE A 108 -4.35 10.45 -3.03
C PHE A 108 -4.87 10.86 -4.41
N THR A 109 -3.94 11.05 -5.34
CA THR A 109 -4.21 11.55 -6.72
C THR A 109 -3.92 10.49 -7.78
N SER A 110 -3.43 9.31 -7.40
CA SER A 110 -3.10 8.22 -8.34
C SER A 110 -4.29 7.88 -9.24
N ARG A 111 -4.01 7.75 -10.53
CA ARG A 111 -5.02 7.34 -11.51
C ARG A 111 -5.36 5.86 -11.32
N ARG A 112 -6.66 5.56 -11.31
CA ARG A 112 -7.12 4.17 -11.30
C ARG A 112 -6.87 3.54 -12.66
N SER A 113 -6.44 2.26 -12.66
CA SER A 113 -6.28 1.48 -13.89
C SER A 113 -7.63 1.10 -14.48
N GLU A 114 -7.83 1.32 -15.76
CA GLU A 114 -9.07 0.96 -16.47
C GLU A 114 -9.09 -0.52 -16.92
N SER A 115 -7.93 -1.18 -16.89
CA SER A 115 -7.76 -2.59 -17.33
C SER A 115 -6.79 -3.32 -16.40
N GLY A 116 -6.61 -4.62 -16.57
CA GLY A 116 -5.70 -5.44 -15.76
C GLY A 116 -6.38 -6.09 -14.55
N PRO A 117 -5.61 -6.52 -13.53
CA PRO A 117 -6.13 -7.18 -12.34
C PRO A 117 -7.05 -6.27 -11.52
N SER A 118 -7.98 -6.86 -10.78
CA SER A 118 -8.82 -6.13 -9.81
C SER A 118 -7.98 -5.50 -8.70
N THR A 119 -8.55 -4.53 -8.00
CA THR A 119 -7.92 -3.91 -6.82
C THR A 119 -7.52 -4.98 -5.80
N ALA A 120 -6.35 -4.79 -5.20
CA ALA A 120 -5.85 -5.67 -4.16
C ALA A 120 -6.77 -5.70 -2.95
N ARG A 121 -6.89 -6.88 -2.34
CA ARG A 121 -7.68 -7.09 -1.13
C ARG A 121 -6.98 -8.06 -0.19
N CYS A 122 -7.07 -7.79 1.10
CA CYS A 122 -6.65 -8.68 2.16
C CYS A 122 -7.90 -9.19 2.89
N LEU A 123 -8.19 -10.47 2.75
CA LEU A 123 -9.31 -11.11 3.45
C LEU A 123 -8.85 -11.50 4.84
N ILE A 124 -9.33 -10.79 5.86
CA ILE A 124 -8.89 -10.88 7.24
C ILE A 124 -9.98 -11.56 8.06
N LEU A 125 -9.69 -12.75 8.53
CA LEU A 125 -10.55 -13.53 9.39
C LEU A 125 -10.08 -13.41 10.84
N VAL A 126 -10.94 -12.85 11.71
CA VAL A 126 -10.63 -12.57 13.11
C VAL A 126 -11.31 -13.60 14.00
N THR A 127 -10.52 -14.42 14.71
CA THR A 127 -11.04 -15.40 15.68
C THR A 127 -11.29 -14.75 17.04
N PRO A 128 -12.12 -15.39 17.95
CA PRO A 128 -12.50 -14.79 19.24
C PRO A 128 -11.34 -14.45 20.18
N ASP A 129 -10.17 -15.09 19.99
CA ASP A 129 -8.95 -14.77 20.72
C ASP A 129 -8.16 -13.58 20.12
N GLY A 130 -8.74 -12.89 19.10
CA GLY A 130 -8.14 -11.73 18.45
C GLY A 130 -7.07 -12.07 17.41
N GLN A 131 -6.85 -13.36 17.08
CA GLN A 131 -5.91 -13.73 16.02
C GLN A 131 -6.48 -13.36 14.64
N ARG A 132 -5.64 -12.75 13.81
CA ARG A 132 -5.97 -12.34 12.43
C ARG A 132 -5.32 -13.30 11.45
N THR A 133 -6.13 -14.00 10.68
CA THR A 133 -5.67 -14.84 9.56
C THR A 133 -5.87 -14.07 8.28
N MET A 134 -4.77 -13.73 7.61
CA MET A 134 -4.76 -12.81 6.46
C MET A 134 -4.49 -13.56 5.16
N ASN A 135 -5.32 -13.31 4.16
CA ASN A 135 -5.20 -13.91 2.85
C ASN A 135 -5.20 -12.78 1.82
N THR A 136 -4.03 -12.47 1.26
CA THR A 136 -3.81 -11.27 0.46
C THR A 136 -3.71 -11.60 -1.02
N TYR A 137 -4.59 -11.00 -1.81
CA TYR A 137 -4.50 -10.91 -3.26
C TYR A 137 -3.95 -9.53 -3.65
N LEU A 138 -2.78 -9.49 -4.27
CA LEU A 138 -2.08 -8.23 -4.58
C LEU A 138 -2.67 -7.46 -5.77
N GLY A 139 -3.37 -8.14 -6.68
CA GLY A 139 -4.12 -7.51 -7.76
C GLY A 139 -3.38 -6.39 -8.50
N ALA A 140 -4.04 -5.25 -8.63
CA ALA A 140 -3.50 -4.10 -9.36
C ALA A 140 -2.20 -3.51 -8.76
N CYS A 141 -1.87 -3.78 -7.49
CA CYS A 141 -0.66 -3.27 -6.85
C CYS A 141 0.61 -3.68 -7.59
N VAL A 142 0.65 -4.91 -8.13
CA VAL A 142 1.85 -5.45 -8.83
C VAL A 142 2.12 -4.76 -10.18
N GLU A 143 1.17 -3.97 -10.67
CA GLU A 143 1.30 -3.22 -11.91
C GLU A 143 1.77 -1.78 -11.70
N LEU A 144 2.11 -1.38 -10.47
CA LEU A 144 2.72 -0.07 -10.22
C LEU A 144 4.01 0.06 -11.03
N GLY A 145 4.12 1.16 -11.77
CA GLY A 145 5.28 1.42 -12.63
C GLY A 145 5.77 2.88 -12.54
N PRO A 146 6.88 3.19 -13.21
CA PRO A 146 7.47 4.54 -13.19
C PRO A 146 6.51 5.65 -13.66
N GLU A 147 5.54 5.33 -14.51
CA GLU A 147 4.52 6.26 -14.99
C GLU A 147 3.50 6.65 -13.93
N ASP A 148 3.35 5.86 -12.88
CA ASP A 148 2.45 6.12 -11.76
C ASP A 148 3.07 7.08 -10.73
N ILE A 149 4.37 7.37 -10.84
CA ILE A 149 5.08 8.26 -9.91
C ILE A 149 4.81 9.72 -10.26
N ASP A 150 4.06 10.38 -9.38
CA ASP A 150 3.74 11.80 -9.47
C ASP A 150 4.90 12.65 -8.94
N GLU A 151 5.72 13.21 -9.86
CA GLU A 151 6.85 14.07 -9.51
C GLU A 151 6.40 15.33 -8.75
N ALA A 152 5.24 15.89 -9.06
CA ALA A 152 4.74 17.09 -8.38
C ALA A 152 4.39 16.81 -6.92
N LEU A 153 3.87 15.62 -6.62
CA LEU A 153 3.59 15.18 -5.26
C LEU A 153 4.90 14.97 -4.48
N ILE A 154 5.88 14.29 -5.08
CA ILE A 154 7.20 14.06 -4.49
C ILE A 154 7.95 15.37 -4.23
N ALA A 155 7.96 16.29 -5.18
CA ALA A 155 8.66 17.58 -5.08
C ALA A 155 8.17 18.43 -3.89
N ARG A 156 6.97 18.20 -3.39
CA ARG A 156 6.39 18.88 -2.23
C ARG A 156 6.60 18.15 -0.91
N SER A 157 7.23 16.97 -0.92
CA SER A 157 7.38 16.16 0.29
C SER A 157 8.76 16.35 0.94
N LYS A 158 8.80 16.33 2.27
CA LYS A 158 10.06 16.30 3.03
C LYS A 158 10.68 14.91 3.04
N VAL A 159 9.83 13.87 3.05
CA VAL A 159 10.23 12.47 3.08
C VAL A 159 9.41 11.67 2.08
N VAL A 160 10.05 10.80 1.31
CA VAL A 160 9.40 9.75 0.51
C VAL A 160 9.61 8.42 1.22
N TYR A 161 8.50 7.76 1.60
CA TYR A 161 8.52 6.51 2.35
C TYR A 161 8.17 5.32 1.45
N LEU A 162 9.12 4.41 1.27
CA LEU A 162 9.07 3.27 0.37
C LEU A 162 8.72 1.99 1.13
N GLU A 163 7.87 1.14 0.52
CA GLU A 163 7.44 -0.15 1.07
C GLU A 163 8.26 -1.30 0.48
N GLY A 164 8.94 -2.08 1.33
CA GLY A 164 9.73 -3.23 0.88
C GLY A 164 8.91 -4.30 0.15
N TYR A 165 7.65 -4.51 0.53
CA TYR A 165 6.74 -5.45 -0.17
C TYR A 165 6.53 -5.13 -1.67
N LEU A 166 6.74 -3.89 -2.09
CA LEU A 166 6.71 -3.52 -3.51
C LEU A 166 7.97 -3.92 -4.28
N TRP A 167 8.96 -4.54 -3.64
CA TRP A 167 10.23 -4.88 -4.30
C TRP A 167 10.17 -6.16 -5.13
N ASP A 168 9.06 -6.92 -5.16
CA ASP A 168 8.92 -8.13 -5.98
C ASP A 168 8.75 -7.81 -7.49
N PRO A 169 7.79 -6.95 -7.94
CA PRO A 169 7.61 -6.67 -9.36
C PRO A 169 8.73 -5.78 -9.94
N PRO A 170 9.35 -6.14 -11.08
CA PRO A 170 10.44 -5.36 -11.65
C PRO A 170 10.07 -3.89 -11.91
N ARG A 171 8.87 -3.62 -12.41
CA ARG A 171 8.40 -2.25 -12.68
C ARG A 171 8.20 -1.43 -11.41
N ALA A 172 7.79 -2.05 -10.32
CA ALA A 172 7.69 -1.37 -9.04
C ALA A 172 9.07 -1.00 -8.48
N LYS A 173 10.10 -1.84 -8.68
CA LYS A 173 11.49 -1.48 -8.36
C LYS A 173 11.93 -0.22 -9.11
N GLU A 174 11.66 -0.16 -10.42
CA GLU A 174 11.96 1.03 -11.23
C GLU A 174 11.22 2.27 -10.75
N ALA A 175 9.95 2.11 -10.36
CA ALA A 175 9.12 3.18 -9.80
C ALA A 175 9.71 3.71 -8.48
N MET A 176 10.11 2.81 -7.58
CA MET A 176 10.71 3.18 -6.30
C MET A 176 12.06 3.88 -6.47
N LEU A 177 12.92 3.40 -7.37
CA LEU A 177 14.18 4.05 -7.71
C LEU A 177 13.96 5.45 -8.32
N LYS A 178 12.98 5.57 -9.23
CA LYS A 178 12.58 6.87 -9.77
C LYS A 178 12.14 7.83 -8.66
N ALA A 179 11.30 7.35 -7.74
CA ALA A 179 10.80 8.16 -6.64
C ALA A 179 11.92 8.61 -5.69
N ALA A 180 12.86 7.71 -5.36
CA ALA A 180 14.03 8.03 -4.54
C ALA A 180 14.90 9.11 -5.19
N ASN A 181 15.21 8.96 -6.48
CA ASN A 181 15.97 9.96 -7.23
C ASN A 181 15.27 11.32 -7.30
N LEU A 182 13.93 11.32 -7.48
CA LEU A 182 13.14 12.55 -7.47
C LEU A 182 13.12 13.21 -6.09
N ALA A 183 13.01 12.42 -5.01
CA ALA A 183 13.09 12.94 -3.64
C ALA A 183 14.40 13.71 -3.42
N HIS A 184 15.54 13.09 -3.72
CA HIS A 184 16.86 13.73 -3.60
C HIS A 184 17.02 14.94 -4.53
N LYS A 185 16.55 14.85 -5.79
CA LYS A 185 16.56 15.96 -6.75
C LYS A 185 15.87 17.21 -6.19
N HIS A 186 14.79 17.02 -5.42
CA HIS A 186 14.01 18.10 -4.83
C HIS A 186 14.38 18.41 -3.36
N GLY A 187 15.47 17.84 -2.85
CA GLY A 187 15.99 18.11 -1.50
C GLY A 187 15.23 17.40 -0.38
N GLY A 188 14.38 16.42 -0.71
CA GLY A 188 13.73 15.54 0.24
C GLY A 188 14.63 14.36 0.66
N ARG A 189 14.16 13.57 1.61
CA ARG A 189 14.83 12.35 2.11
C ARG A 189 14.01 11.11 1.75
N VAL A 190 14.68 9.97 1.68
CA VAL A 190 14.08 8.67 1.41
C VAL A 190 14.10 7.82 2.68
N ALA A 191 12.92 7.35 3.08
CA ALA A 191 12.75 6.35 4.14
C ALA A 191 12.36 5.01 3.53
N LEU A 192 12.83 3.90 4.08
CA LEU A 192 12.51 2.55 3.62
C LEU A 192 12.03 1.68 4.78
N SER A 193 10.87 1.03 4.60
CA SER A 193 10.51 -0.13 5.41
C SER A 193 11.00 -1.40 4.72
N LEU A 194 11.74 -2.25 5.43
CA LEU A 194 12.14 -3.58 4.95
C LEU A 194 10.98 -4.58 4.91
N SER A 195 9.83 -4.20 5.49
CA SER A 195 8.59 -4.97 5.57
C SER A 195 8.70 -6.19 6.49
N ASP A 196 9.02 -7.38 6.00
CA ASP A 196 9.16 -8.57 6.82
C ASP A 196 10.40 -9.42 6.48
N ALA A 197 10.66 -10.45 7.29
CA ALA A 197 11.80 -11.33 7.13
C ALA A 197 11.79 -12.10 5.80
N PHE A 198 10.61 -12.44 5.26
CA PHE A 198 10.50 -13.14 3.97
C PHE A 198 10.86 -12.21 2.82
N CYS A 199 10.42 -10.95 2.87
CA CYS A 199 10.78 -9.93 1.90
C CYS A 199 12.30 -9.69 1.92
N VAL A 200 12.89 -9.50 3.10
CA VAL A 200 14.34 -9.34 3.27
C VAL A 200 15.10 -10.57 2.78
N GLY A 201 14.60 -11.78 3.09
CA GLY A 201 15.23 -13.03 2.65
C GLY A 201 15.35 -13.14 1.13
N ARG A 202 14.30 -12.73 0.40
CA ARG A 202 14.29 -12.75 -1.08
C ARG A 202 15.18 -11.68 -1.71
N HIS A 203 15.27 -10.50 -1.08
CA HIS A 203 15.83 -9.30 -1.72
C HIS A 203 17.04 -8.70 -1.00
N ARG A 204 17.66 -9.42 -0.06
CA ARG A 204 18.74 -8.92 0.80
C ARG A 204 19.83 -8.12 0.05
N THR A 205 20.34 -8.68 -1.04
CA THR A 205 21.41 -8.03 -1.80
C THR A 205 20.95 -6.75 -2.47
N GLU A 206 19.73 -6.74 -3.00
CA GLU A 206 19.15 -5.56 -3.64
C GLU A 206 18.82 -4.48 -2.61
N PHE A 207 18.28 -4.86 -1.45
CA PHE A 207 18.02 -3.93 -0.35
C PHE A 207 19.30 -3.28 0.17
N ASN A 208 20.39 -4.03 0.31
CA ASN A 208 21.67 -3.43 0.70
C ASN A 208 22.11 -2.35 -0.29
N ARG A 209 22.01 -2.61 -1.60
CA ARG A 209 22.33 -1.62 -2.64
C ARG A 209 21.39 -0.41 -2.60
N LEU A 210 20.10 -0.64 -2.37
CA LEU A 210 19.11 0.43 -2.23
C LEU A 210 19.43 1.30 -1.02
N ILE A 211 19.74 0.68 0.13
CA ILE A 211 20.09 1.36 1.38
C ILE A 211 21.35 2.21 1.20
N GLU A 212 22.42 1.62 0.66
CA GLU A 212 23.69 2.30 0.45
C GLU A 212 23.58 3.46 -0.55
N GLY A 213 22.73 3.33 -1.57
CA GLY A 213 22.66 4.29 -2.68
C GLY A 213 21.54 5.34 -2.57
N HIS A 214 20.47 5.07 -1.83
CA HIS A 214 19.25 5.88 -1.93
C HIS A 214 18.50 6.13 -0.61
N VAL A 215 18.81 5.43 0.49
CA VAL A 215 18.00 5.50 1.72
C VAL A 215 18.70 6.36 2.77
N ASP A 216 17.98 7.34 3.30
CA ASP A 216 18.45 8.24 4.37
C ASP A 216 17.93 7.81 5.75
N ILE A 217 16.82 7.05 5.79
CA ILE A 217 16.13 6.63 7.01
C ILE A 217 15.68 5.17 6.83
N LEU A 218 16.08 4.29 7.77
CA LEU A 218 15.71 2.87 7.78
C LEU A 218 14.88 2.56 9.02
#